data_971df41113935c190138b14e1f60c2db
#
_entry.id   971df41113935c190138b14e1f60c2db
#
_cell.length_a   1.000
_cell.length_b   1.000
_cell.length_c   1.000
_cell.angle_alpha   90.00
_cell.angle_beta   90.00
_cell.angle_gamma   90.00
#
_symmetry.space_group_name_H-M   'P 1'
#
loop_
_entity.id
_entity.type
_entity.pdbx_description
1 polymer ?
#
loop_
_entity_poly.entity_id
_entity_poly.type
_entity_poly.pdbx_seq_one_letter_code
_entity_poly.pdbx_strand_id
1 'polypeptide(L)'
;IVEKLPIANQVTIARQCDGDSQLDNDSQDKIFPFDTTGIQETLLNGQTDVTTYYYDENDVFIGNTLPAIFETGSQTIRIKVENNTTLKCSAETTLEFIVDDSPEVYDVIIPINCDDGVSDIDGYSEFNTSEVIQILLTNPNTSQTQSLDDFSVSFNFIDEDGNTVDANTLPNPFNTKTQNVVATVTNKLNSNCSITKDINFTVVPLPVIKENLIKIEQCDDGRGSENDGVTMHDLTQVESLFSDDFQNEIFEYFTDLNLTEKILDPSSFYNDPLYDEVWLKITTANGCERISKTQNGTDRLKIEI
;
A
#
# COMPACT_ATOMS: atom_id res chain seq x y z
N ILE A 1 -10.32 18.94 -69.45
CA ILE A 1 -10.79 19.46 -68.14
C ILE A 1 -9.91 18.77 -67.07
N VAL A 2 -9.28 19.60 -66.28
CA VAL A 2 -8.50 19.12 -65.12
C VAL A 2 -9.33 19.40 -63.84
N GLU A 3 -9.61 18.37 -63.05
CA GLU A 3 -10.33 18.50 -61.83
C GLU A 3 -9.34 18.63 -60.66
N LYS A 4 -9.65 19.47 -59.65
CA LYS A 4 -8.84 19.59 -58.46
C LYS A 4 -9.01 18.32 -57.59
N LEU A 5 -7.93 17.86 -57.02
CA LEU A 5 -7.98 16.82 -55.97
C LEU A 5 -8.69 17.40 -54.73
N PRO A 6 -9.47 16.60 -54.05
CA PRO A 6 -9.95 16.95 -52.70
C PRO A 6 -8.77 16.97 -51.72
N ILE A 7 -8.95 17.59 -50.59
CA ILE A 7 -7.95 17.61 -49.50
C ILE A 7 -8.45 16.71 -48.39
N ALA A 8 -7.65 15.72 -48.00
CA ALA A 8 -7.85 14.94 -46.81
C ALA A 8 -6.94 15.52 -45.70
N ASN A 9 -7.49 16.42 -44.87
CA ASN A 9 -6.70 17.02 -43.80
C ASN A 9 -6.38 15.98 -42.74
N GLN A 10 -5.21 16.14 -42.13
CA GLN A 10 -4.83 15.28 -41.02
C GLN A 10 -5.72 15.56 -39.81
N VAL A 11 -6.20 14.51 -39.16
CA VAL A 11 -6.96 14.54 -37.92
C VAL A 11 -6.19 13.75 -36.87
N THR A 12 -6.22 14.24 -35.66
CA THR A 12 -5.63 13.54 -34.47
C THR A 12 -6.67 13.38 -33.40
N ILE A 13 -6.62 12.27 -32.69
CA ILE A 13 -7.41 12.01 -31.50
C ILE A 13 -6.45 11.74 -30.34
N ALA A 14 -6.85 12.13 -29.14
CA ALA A 14 -6.02 11.90 -27.97
C ALA A 14 -5.92 10.40 -27.66
N ARG A 15 -4.75 9.96 -27.23
CA ARG A 15 -4.54 8.64 -26.64
C ARG A 15 -5.41 8.50 -25.41
N GLN A 16 -5.93 7.32 -25.16
CA GLN A 16 -6.79 7.01 -24.01
C GLN A 16 -6.20 5.88 -23.20
N CYS A 17 -6.61 5.81 -21.93
CA CYS A 17 -6.27 4.68 -21.05
C CYS A 17 -7.38 3.65 -21.12
N ASP A 18 -7.01 2.38 -21.16
CA ASP A 18 -7.92 1.26 -21.05
C ASP A 18 -8.73 1.35 -19.74
N GLY A 19 -10.07 1.29 -19.82
CA GLY A 19 -10.96 1.41 -18.66
C GLY A 19 -11.13 2.81 -18.07
N ASP A 20 -10.59 3.86 -18.69
CA ASP A 20 -10.65 5.25 -18.18
C ASP A 20 -11.90 6.01 -18.68
N SER A 21 -13.01 5.32 -18.90
CA SER A 21 -14.27 5.90 -19.34
C SER A 21 -15.44 5.37 -18.50
N GLN A 22 -16.45 6.23 -18.25
CA GLN A 22 -17.70 5.80 -17.65
C GLN A 22 -18.50 4.80 -18.52
N LEU A 23 -18.16 4.72 -19.81
CA LEU A 23 -18.77 3.81 -20.77
C LEU A 23 -17.99 2.50 -20.89
N ASP A 24 -16.78 2.44 -20.33
CA ASP A 24 -15.91 1.31 -20.33
C ASP A 24 -15.65 0.87 -18.86
N ASN A 25 -16.06 -0.34 -18.52
CA ASN A 25 -15.91 -0.88 -17.18
C ASN A 25 -14.82 -1.97 -17.09
N ASP A 26 -14.15 -2.28 -18.21
CA ASP A 26 -13.08 -3.27 -18.27
C ASP A 26 -11.75 -2.60 -18.64
N SER A 27 -10.85 -2.54 -17.66
CA SER A 27 -9.54 -1.91 -17.83
C SER A 27 -8.49 -2.83 -18.47
N GLN A 28 -8.88 -4.02 -18.96
CA GLN A 28 -7.95 -5.04 -19.45
C GLN A 28 -8.33 -5.61 -20.82
N ASP A 29 -9.39 -5.12 -21.45
CA ASP A 29 -9.84 -5.59 -22.77
C ASP A 29 -9.21 -4.85 -23.94
N LYS A 30 -8.45 -3.76 -23.67
CA LYS A 30 -7.75 -2.91 -24.63
C LYS A 30 -8.69 -2.25 -25.65
N ILE A 31 -9.93 -1.99 -25.25
CA ILE A 31 -10.95 -1.31 -26.03
C ILE A 31 -11.34 -0.02 -25.32
N PHE A 32 -11.52 1.05 -26.05
CA PHE A 32 -11.98 2.34 -25.54
C PHE A 32 -13.07 2.95 -26.42
N PRO A 33 -14.13 3.55 -25.86
CA PRO A 33 -15.20 4.23 -26.58
C PRO A 33 -14.78 5.66 -26.92
N PHE A 34 -14.12 5.85 -28.07
CA PHE A 34 -13.67 7.16 -28.53
C PHE A 34 -14.82 8.04 -28.99
N ASP A 35 -14.86 9.29 -28.52
CA ASP A 35 -15.72 10.31 -29.09
C ASP A 35 -15.14 10.81 -30.43
N THR A 36 -15.80 10.49 -31.51
CA THR A 36 -15.39 10.86 -32.87
C THR A 36 -16.15 12.05 -33.43
N THR A 37 -16.96 12.72 -32.59
CA THR A 37 -17.69 13.92 -33.03
C THR A 37 -16.72 15.01 -33.47
N GLY A 38 -17.01 15.68 -34.60
CA GLY A 38 -16.13 16.71 -35.13
C GLY A 38 -14.96 16.23 -36.00
N ILE A 39 -14.63 14.92 -36.02
CA ILE A 39 -13.54 14.36 -36.85
C ILE A 39 -13.79 14.68 -38.33
N GLN A 40 -15.00 14.44 -38.83
CA GLN A 40 -15.33 14.70 -40.23
C GLN A 40 -15.31 16.19 -40.59
N GLU A 41 -15.72 17.06 -39.67
CA GLU A 41 -15.66 18.52 -39.87
C GLU A 41 -14.21 18.98 -40.01
N THR A 42 -13.31 18.51 -39.15
CA THR A 42 -11.87 18.80 -39.18
C THR A 42 -11.22 18.24 -40.44
N LEU A 43 -11.54 16.99 -40.82
CA LEU A 43 -11.04 16.31 -42.01
C LEU A 43 -11.38 17.09 -43.30
N LEU A 44 -12.62 17.55 -43.42
CA LEU A 44 -13.11 18.23 -44.64
C LEU A 44 -12.81 19.72 -44.62
N ASN A 45 -12.67 20.36 -43.49
CA ASN A 45 -12.40 21.79 -43.31
C ASN A 45 -13.27 22.67 -44.25
N GLY A 46 -14.58 22.38 -44.26
CA GLY A 46 -15.56 23.11 -45.05
C GLY A 46 -15.65 22.75 -46.55
N GLN A 47 -14.94 21.69 -47.01
CA GLN A 47 -15.11 21.16 -48.36
C GLN A 47 -16.51 20.59 -48.54
N THR A 48 -17.15 20.93 -49.66
CA THR A 48 -18.45 20.40 -50.12
C THR A 48 -18.25 19.54 -51.36
N ASP A 49 -19.30 18.83 -51.78
CA ASP A 49 -19.30 17.96 -52.95
C ASP A 49 -18.23 16.84 -52.93
N VAL A 50 -17.93 16.35 -51.73
CA VAL A 50 -17.04 15.22 -51.50
C VAL A 50 -17.75 14.15 -50.66
N THR A 51 -17.31 12.91 -50.82
CA THR A 51 -17.73 11.78 -49.98
C THR A 51 -16.51 11.20 -49.27
N THR A 52 -16.66 10.93 -47.97
CA THR A 52 -15.63 10.28 -47.14
C THR A 52 -15.88 8.78 -47.04
N TYR A 53 -14.82 8.00 -46.97
CA TYR A 53 -14.87 6.56 -46.76
C TYR A 53 -13.84 6.21 -45.70
N TYR A 54 -14.30 5.53 -44.64
CA TYR A 54 -13.46 5.09 -43.54
C TYR A 54 -13.24 3.57 -43.63
N TYR A 55 -12.02 3.14 -43.49
CA TYR A 55 -11.62 1.71 -43.53
C TYR A 55 -10.79 1.40 -42.30
N ASP A 56 -11.02 0.24 -41.71
CA ASP A 56 -10.20 -0.26 -40.61
C ASP A 56 -8.77 -0.65 -41.05
N GLU A 57 -7.95 -1.12 -40.13
CA GLU A 57 -6.57 -1.57 -40.39
C GLU A 57 -6.48 -2.74 -41.39
N ASN A 58 -7.57 -3.50 -41.60
CA ASN A 58 -7.68 -4.62 -42.50
C ASN A 58 -8.31 -4.22 -43.86
N ASP A 59 -8.44 -2.90 -44.13
CA ASP A 59 -9.15 -2.36 -45.29
C ASP A 59 -10.64 -2.70 -45.41
N VAL A 60 -11.28 -3.08 -44.27
CA VAL A 60 -12.74 -3.28 -44.26
C VAL A 60 -13.44 -1.95 -44.15
N PHE A 61 -14.44 -1.73 -44.98
CA PHE A 61 -15.21 -0.49 -44.98
C PHE A 61 -16.06 -0.33 -43.74
N ILE A 62 -15.81 0.71 -42.95
CA ILE A 62 -16.56 1.05 -41.73
C ILE A 62 -17.81 1.84 -42.07
N GLY A 63 -17.70 2.88 -42.93
CA GLY A 63 -18.79 3.78 -43.26
C GLY A 63 -18.31 5.05 -43.95
N ASN A 64 -19.29 5.94 -44.27
CA ASN A 64 -19.02 7.28 -44.78
C ASN A 64 -18.84 8.31 -43.65
N THR A 65 -19.15 7.92 -42.43
CA THR A 65 -18.91 8.64 -41.18
C THR A 65 -18.54 7.62 -40.12
N LEU A 66 -17.75 7.99 -39.12
CA LEU A 66 -17.60 7.17 -37.91
C LEU A 66 -18.84 7.29 -37.03
N PRO A 67 -19.19 6.27 -36.23
CA PRO A 67 -20.17 6.39 -35.16
C PRO A 67 -19.75 7.48 -34.17
N ALA A 68 -20.68 8.22 -33.56
CA ALA A 68 -20.35 9.27 -32.59
C ALA A 68 -19.49 8.76 -31.43
N ILE A 69 -19.75 7.54 -30.98
CA ILE A 69 -18.88 6.76 -30.10
C ILE A 69 -18.37 5.57 -30.92
N PHE A 70 -17.05 5.47 -31.05
CA PHE A 70 -16.39 4.39 -31.78
C PHE A 70 -15.61 3.53 -30.81
N GLU A 71 -16.17 2.38 -30.45
CA GLU A 71 -15.52 1.39 -29.58
C GLU A 71 -14.47 0.64 -30.38
N THR A 72 -13.20 0.83 -29.99
CA THR A 72 -12.08 0.21 -30.69
C THR A 72 -10.85 0.09 -29.80
N GLY A 73 -10.01 -0.91 -30.10
CA GLY A 73 -8.64 -0.96 -29.61
C GLY A 73 -7.72 -0.02 -30.40
N SER A 74 -6.42 -0.13 -30.12
CA SER A 74 -5.39 0.59 -30.87
C SER A 74 -5.38 0.12 -32.31
N GLN A 75 -5.66 1.03 -33.25
CA GLN A 75 -5.58 0.78 -34.69
C GLN A 75 -5.37 2.07 -35.48
N THR A 76 -4.93 1.94 -36.73
CA THR A 76 -4.86 3.02 -37.68
C THR A 76 -5.92 2.79 -38.75
N ILE A 77 -6.88 3.71 -38.85
CA ILE A 77 -7.87 3.68 -39.91
C ILE A 77 -7.41 4.51 -41.11
N ARG A 78 -7.74 4.05 -42.32
CA ARG A 78 -7.51 4.78 -43.58
C ARG A 78 -8.76 5.55 -43.93
N ILE A 79 -8.59 6.82 -44.34
CA ILE A 79 -9.66 7.72 -44.71
C ILE A 79 -9.43 8.17 -46.13
N LYS A 80 -10.41 7.91 -47.01
CA LYS A 80 -10.43 8.40 -48.37
C LYS A 80 -11.48 9.50 -48.52
N VAL A 81 -11.09 10.63 -49.09
CA VAL A 81 -11.99 11.71 -49.48
C VAL A 81 -12.06 11.73 -51.02
N GLU A 82 -13.25 11.64 -51.58
CA GLU A 82 -13.47 11.50 -53.03
C GLU A 82 -14.46 12.59 -53.52
N ASN A 83 -14.14 13.26 -54.64
CA ASN A 83 -15.04 14.21 -55.29
C ASN A 83 -16.31 13.51 -55.81
N ASN A 84 -17.47 14.13 -55.63
CA ASN A 84 -18.76 13.63 -56.12
C ASN A 84 -18.97 13.94 -57.61
N THR A 85 -17.91 13.87 -58.39
CA THR A 85 -17.88 14.13 -59.84
C THR A 85 -17.68 12.86 -60.63
N THR A 86 -17.74 12.96 -61.99
CA THR A 86 -17.55 11.82 -62.88
C THR A 86 -16.12 11.24 -62.84
N LEU A 87 -15.11 12.08 -62.52
CA LEU A 87 -13.71 11.65 -62.49
C LEU A 87 -13.30 10.99 -61.17
N LYS A 88 -14.08 11.22 -60.10
CA LYS A 88 -13.88 10.60 -58.78
C LYS A 88 -12.45 10.76 -58.26
N CYS A 89 -11.84 11.93 -58.45
CA CYS A 89 -10.53 12.20 -57.90
C CYS A 89 -10.55 12.09 -56.38
N SER A 90 -9.53 11.51 -55.80
CA SER A 90 -9.50 11.26 -54.35
C SER A 90 -8.16 11.60 -53.72
N ALA A 91 -8.18 11.88 -52.41
CA ALA A 91 -7.04 12.02 -51.54
C ALA A 91 -7.24 11.13 -50.33
N GLU A 92 -6.14 10.69 -49.70
CA GLU A 92 -6.18 9.81 -48.54
C GLU A 92 -5.38 10.41 -47.38
N THR A 93 -5.78 10.05 -46.14
CA THR A 93 -5.08 10.31 -44.91
C THR A 93 -5.33 9.13 -43.92
N THR A 94 -4.70 9.17 -42.79
CA THR A 94 -4.91 8.18 -41.73
C THR A 94 -5.31 8.85 -40.43
N LEU A 95 -6.01 8.11 -39.56
CA LEU A 95 -6.32 8.48 -38.19
C LEU A 95 -5.94 7.32 -37.31
N GLU A 96 -5.12 7.60 -36.28
CA GLU A 96 -4.63 6.61 -35.37
C GLU A 96 -5.42 6.69 -34.04
N PHE A 97 -5.96 5.56 -33.60
CA PHE A 97 -6.54 5.35 -32.27
C PHE A 97 -5.52 4.60 -31.42
N ILE A 98 -5.27 5.08 -30.21
CA ILE A 98 -4.32 4.47 -29.27
C ILE A 98 -5.00 4.31 -27.93
N VAL A 99 -5.06 3.06 -27.46
CA VAL A 99 -5.48 2.67 -26.12
C VAL A 99 -4.24 2.17 -25.38
N ASP A 100 -3.87 2.87 -24.32
CA ASP A 100 -2.71 2.54 -23.49
C ASP A 100 -3.14 1.69 -22.31
N ASP A 101 -2.29 0.74 -21.93
CA ASP A 101 -2.53 -0.15 -20.80
C ASP A 101 -2.63 0.67 -19.49
N SER A 102 -3.71 0.48 -18.74
CA SER A 102 -3.84 0.98 -17.38
C SER A 102 -3.09 0.08 -16.41
N PRO A 103 -2.32 0.64 -15.45
CA PRO A 103 -1.67 -0.18 -14.44
C PRO A 103 -2.69 -0.79 -13.47
N GLU A 104 -2.42 -1.99 -13.00
CA GLU A 104 -3.12 -2.63 -11.90
C GLU A 104 -2.26 -2.56 -10.63
N VAL A 105 -2.89 -2.36 -9.47
CA VAL A 105 -2.20 -2.34 -8.19
C VAL A 105 -2.90 -3.24 -7.18
N TYR A 106 -2.11 -3.92 -6.36
CA TYR A 106 -2.60 -4.89 -5.40
C TYR A 106 -2.27 -4.48 -3.98
N ASP A 107 -2.99 -5.06 -3.00
CA ASP A 107 -2.82 -4.74 -1.59
C ASP A 107 -1.43 -5.15 -1.09
N VAL A 108 -0.73 -4.20 -0.47
CA VAL A 108 0.52 -4.43 0.25
C VAL A 108 0.22 -4.40 1.74
N ILE A 109 0.32 -5.55 2.39
CA ILE A 109 0.09 -5.68 3.83
C ILE A 109 1.43 -5.60 4.54
N ILE A 110 1.63 -4.52 5.29
CA ILE A 110 2.80 -4.33 6.15
C ILE A 110 2.45 -4.79 7.56
N PRO A 111 3.21 -5.71 8.16
CA PRO A 111 3.02 -6.08 9.56
C PRO A 111 3.16 -4.87 10.49
N ILE A 112 2.37 -4.86 11.57
CA ILE A 112 2.50 -3.87 12.63
C ILE A 112 3.84 -4.10 13.34
N ASN A 113 4.60 -3.03 13.60
CA ASN A 113 5.83 -3.08 14.39
C ASN A 113 5.65 -2.35 15.71
N CYS A 114 6.40 -2.79 16.71
CA CYS A 114 6.47 -2.13 18.00
C CYS A 114 7.50 -0.99 17.96
N ASP A 115 7.31 0.01 18.82
CA ASP A 115 8.28 1.07 19.08
C ASP A 115 9.41 0.52 19.96
N ASP A 116 10.24 -0.37 19.38
CA ASP A 116 11.32 -1.09 20.05
C ASP A 116 12.70 -0.85 19.41
N GLY A 117 12.82 0.23 18.64
CA GLY A 117 14.03 0.63 17.94
C GLY A 117 15.16 1.13 18.85
N VAL A 118 15.86 2.19 18.41
CA VAL A 118 16.94 2.82 19.19
C VAL A 118 16.40 3.52 20.44
N SER A 119 15.22 4.11 20.34
CA SER A 119 14.43 4.66 21.44
C SER A 119 13.07 3.97 21.44
N ASP A 120 12.59 3.58 22.59
CA ASP A 120 11.32 2.88 22.79
C ASP A 120 10.13 3.80 23.12
N ILE A 121 10.31 5.12 22.86
CA ILE A 121 9.33 6.17 23.15
C ILE A 121 9.26 7.25 22.05
N ASP A 122 9.93 7.06 20.92
CA ASP A 122 9.97 8.07 19.86
C ASP A 122 8.95 7.82 18.73
N GLY A 123 8.28 6.67 18.75
CA GLY A 123 7.26 6.27 17.80
C GLY A 123 7.81 5.78 16.48
N TYR A 124 9.12 5.49 16.36
CA TYR A 124 9.76 4.97 15.17
C TYR A 124 10.00 3.46 15.22
N SER A 125 9.91 2.82 14.08
CA SER A 125 10.33 1.44 13.90
C SER A 125 10.83 1.21 12.48
N GLU A 126 11.66 0.18 12.31
CA GLU A 126 12.25 -0.20 11.03
C GLU A 126 11.40 -1.24 10.32
N PHE A 127 11.01 -0.96 9.07
CA PHE A 127 10.22 -1.86 8.23
C PHE A 127 11.06 -2.38 7.06
N ASN A 128 10.92 -3.67 6.75
CA ASN A 128 11.48 -4.23 5.53
C ASN A 128 10.55 -3.90 4.34
N THR A 129 11.06 -3.13 3.39
CA THR A 129 10.33 -2.68 2.20
C THR A 129 10.82 -3.31 0.90
N SER A 130 11.75 -4.28 0.98
CA SER A 130 12.41 -4.87 -0.19
C SER A 130 11.46 -5.48 -1.22
N GLU A 131 10.30 -5.96 -0.81
CA GLU A 131 9.33 -6.64 -1.66
C GLU A 131 8.10 -5.79 -2.00
N VAL A 132 8.00 -4.55 -1.48
CA VAL A 132 6.82 -3.70 -1.62
C VAL A 132 6.44 -3.49 -3.09
N ILE A 133 7.40 -3.14 -3.95
CA ILE A 133 7.14 -2.92 -5.38
C ILE A 133 6.68 -4.22 -6.06
N GLN A 134 7.30 -5.34 -5.74
CA GLN A 134 6.93 -6.62 -6.32
C GLN A 134 5.51 -7.03 -5.93
N ILE A 135 5.16 -6.90 -4.65
CA ILE A 135 3.80 -7.21 -4.16
C ILE A 135 2.78 -6.28 -4.80
N LEU A 136 3.08 -4.96 -4.84
CA LEU A 136 2.20 -3.95 -5.43
C LEU A 136 1.82 -4.26 -6.88
N LEU A 137 2.78 -4.79 -7.67
CA LEU A 137 2.62 -5.06 -9.11
C LEU A 137 2.25 -6.50 -9.44
N THR A 138 2.20 -7.42 -8.46
CA THR A 138 1.92 -8.83 -8.69
C THR A 138 0.48 -9.18 -8.37
N ASN A 139 -0.24 -9.70 -9.36
CA ASN A 139 -1.60 -10.21 -9.17
C ASN A 139 -1.58 -11.43 -8.23
N PRO A 140 -2.23 -11.38 -7.05
CA PRO A 140 -2.17 -12.46 -6.06
C PRO A 140 -2.88 -13.74 -6.53
N ASN A 141 -3.78 -13.64 -7.53
CA ASN A 141 -4.54 -14.79 -8.02
C ASN A 141 -3.82 -15.53 -9.15
N THR A 142 -3.06 -14.80 -9.99
CA THR A 142 -2.39 -15.37 -11.16
C THR A 142 -0.88 -15.45 -11.00
N SER A 143 -0.31 -14.77 -10.00
CA SER A 143 1.14 -14.61 -9.80
C SER A 143 1.85 -13.91 -10.97
N GLN A 144 1.11 -13.20 -11.81
CA GLN A 144 1.70 -12.38 -12.87
C GLN A 144 2.11 -11.03 -12.31
N THR A 145 3.32 -10.60 -12.64
CA THR A 145 3.88 -9.30 -12.24
C THR A 145 3.95 -8.37 -13.45
N GLN A 146 3.44 -7.16 -13.31
CA GLN A 146 3.56 -6.12 -14.34
C GLN A 146 5.02 -5.67 -14.44
N SER A 147 5.45 -5.37 -15.67
CA SER A 147 6.85 -5.03 -15.97
C SER A 147 7.17 -3.59 -15.59
N LEU A 148 8.28 -3.40 -14.89
CA LEU A 148 8.86 -2.06 -14.68
C LEU A 148 9.47 -1.46 -15.97
N ASP A 149 9.49 -2.20 -17.09
CA ASP A 149 9.82 -1.61 -18.38
C ASP A 149 8.66 -0.79 -18.94
N ASP A 150 7.42 -1.19 -18.64
CA ASP A 150 6.19 -0.55 -19.11
C ASP A 150 5.64 0.47 -18.11
N PHE A 151 5.81 0.22 -16.82
CA PHE A 151 5.29 1.06 -15.74
C PHE A 151 6.41 1.65 -14.87
N SER A 152 6.15 2.81 -14.30
CA SER A 152 6.96 3.43 -13.25
C SER A 152 6.19 3.45 -11.94
N VAL A 153 6.93 3.31 -10.83
CA VAL A 153 6.37 3.41 -9.47
C VAL A 153 7.00 4.62 -8.79
N SER A 154 6.20 5.37 -8.06
CA SER A 154 6.66 6.40 -7.14
C SER A 154 5.91 6.31 -5.82
N PHE A 155 6.57 6.73 -4.74
CA PHE A 155 6.04 6.73 -3.39
C PHE A 155 6.11 8.15 -2.83
N ASN A 156 5.00 8.59 -2.25
CA ASN A 156 4.93 9.82 -1.47
C ASN A 156 4.82 9.46 0.02
N PHE A 157 5.79 9.91 0.82
CA PHE A 157 5.89 9.60 2.25
C PHE A 157 6.54 10.74 3.03
N ILE A 158 6.49 10.66 4.37
CA ILE A 158 7.17 11.57 5.27
C ILE A 158 8.48 10.93 5.74
N ASP A 159 9.59 11.62 5.60
CA ASP A 159 10.91 11.18 6.08
C ASP A 159 11.10 11.41 7.59
N GLU A 160 12.26 11.01 8.13
CA GLU A 160 12.60 11.19 9.55
C GLU A 160 12.68 12.65 10.00
N ASP A 161 12.96 13.57 9.08
CA ASP A 161 13.03 15.00 9.33
C ASP A 161 11.65 15.68 9.25
N GLY A 162 10.60 14.94 8.90
CA GLY A 162 9.23 15.42 8.74
C GLY A 162 8.94 16.06 7.39
N ASN A 163 9.79 15.85 6.38
CA ASN A 163 9.58 16.38 5.04
C ASN A 163 8.79 15.39 4.19
N THR A 164 7.94 15.90 3.31
CA THR A 164 7.31 15.09 2.27
C THR A 164 8.33 14.77 1.18
N VAL A 165 8.48 13.50 0.87
CA VAL A 165 9.43 12.96 -0.11
C VAL A 165 8.67 12.21 -1.20
N ASP A 166 9.05 12.49 -2.47
CA ASP A 166 8.65 11.68 -3.62
C ASP A 166 9.87 10.90 -4.12
N ALA A 167 9.77 9.57 -4.13
CA ALA A 167 10.86 8.69 -4.52
C ALA A 167 10.36 7.46 -5.30
N ASN A 168 11.20 6.90 -6.16
CA ASN A 168 10.84 5.71 -6.95
C ASN A 168 10.95 4.39 -6.15
N THR A 169 11.54 4.45 -4.97
CA THR A 169 11.66 3.32 -4.03
C THR A 169 11.54 3.84 -2.61
N LEU A 170 11.02 3.01 -1.71
CA LEU A 170 11.12 3.27 -0.28
C LEU A 170 12.53 2.95 0.23
N PRO A 171 13.01 3.64 1.27
CA PRO A 171 14.21 3.21 2.01
C PRO A 171 14.06 1.77 2.50
N ASN A 172 15.15 1.01 2.58
CA ASN A 172 15.13 -0.33 3.15
C ASN A 172 16.40 -0.56 4.01
N PRO A 173 16.27 -0.69 5.34
CA PRO A 173 15.03 -0.57 6.11
C PRO A 173 14.39 0.82 6.02
N PHE A 174 13.08 0.90 6.14
CA PHE A 174 12.34 2.15 6.23
C PHE A 174 12.05 2.45 7.70
N ASN A 175 12.86 3.34 8.30
CA ASN A 175 12.66 3.81 9.66
C ASN A 175 11.60 4.91 9.66
N THR A 176 10.44 4.64 10.24
CA THR A 176 9.31 5.57 10.17
C THR A 176 8.36 5.44 11.36
N LYS A 177 7.58 6.50 11.59
CA LYS A 177 6.39 6.48 12.45
C LYS A 177 5.19 5.89 11.73
N THR A 178 4.10 5.74 12.46
CA THR A 178 2.81 5.44 11.85
C THR A 178 2.48 6.49 10.79
N GLN A 179 2.39 6.05 9.53
CA GLN A 179 1.98 6.90 8.41
C GLN A 179 1.34 6.07 7.29
N ASN A 180 0.61 6.78 6.42
CA ASN A 180 0.16 6.27 5.15
C ASN A 180 1.13 6.72 4.05
N VAL A 181 1.64 5.79 3.27
CA VAL A 181 2.47 6.02 2.09
C VAL A 181 1.59 5.85 0.86
N VAL A 182 1.59 6.83 -0.02
CA VAL A 182 0.85 6.74 -1.29
C VAL A 182 1.80 6.24 -2.37
N ALA A 183 1.53 5.04 -2.88
CA ALA A 183 2.19 4.52 -4.07
C ALA A 183 1.42 4.94 -5.33
N THR A 184 2.10 5.43 -6.34
CA THR A 184 1.53 5.77 -7.66
C THR A 184 2.22 4.91 -8.72
N VAL A 185 1.44 4.17 -9.48
CA VAL A 185 1.92 3.41 -10.65
C VAL A 185 1.43 4.09 -11.90
N THR A 186 2.34 4.34 -12.85
CA THR A 186 2.06 5.14 -14.05
C THR A 186 2.60 4.44 -15.28
N ASN A 187 1.82 4.38 -16.35
CA ASN A 187 2.28 3.92 -17.66
C ASN A 187 3.32 4.89 -18.24
N LYS A 188 4.48 4.37 -18.66
CA LYS A 188 5.58 5.20 -19.16
C LYS A 188 5.32 5.87 -20.50
N LEU A 189 4.41 5.30 -21.32
CA LEU A 189 4.03 5.86 -22.62
C LEU A 189 2.94 6.91 -22.49
N ASN A 190 2.11 6.83 -21.44
CA ASN A 190 1.01 7.76 -21.20
C ASN A 190 0.87 8.03 -19.70
N SER A 191 1.35 9.18 -19.27
CA SER A 191 1.32 9.56 -17.84
C SER A 191 -0.09 9.81 -17.29
N ASN A 192 -1.11 9.90 -18.13
CA ASN A 192 -2.49 9.99 -17.68
C ASN A 192 -3.01 8.62 -17.20
N CYS A 193 -2.42 7.52 -17.68
CA CYS A 193 -2.73 6.17 -17.22
C CYS A 193 -1.97 5.88 -15.93
N SER A 194 -2.56 6.27 -14.81
CA SER A 194 -1.97 6.12 -13.48
C SER A 194 -3.01 5.72 -12.45
N ILE A 195 -2.58 4.95 -11.46
CA ILE A 195 -3.39 4.54 -10.32
C ILE A 195 -2.60 4.71 -9.03
N THR A 196 -3.30 5.03 -7.95
CA THR A 196 -2.69 5.18 -6.62
C THR A 196 -3.14 4.08 -5.68
N LYS A 197 -2.27 3.72 -4.72
CA LYS A 197 -2.54 2.76 -3.67
C LYS A 197 -1.96 3.24 -2.35
N ASP A 198 -2.78 3.17 -1.29
CA ASP A 198 -2.35 3.46 0.07
C ASP A 198 -1.65 2.24 0.69
N ILE A 199 -0.50 2.47 1.33
CA ILE A 199 0.27 1.49 2.08
C ILE A 199 0.45 2.01 3.49
N ASN A 200 -0.15 1.32 4.47
CA ASN A 200 -0.13 1.75 5.86
C ASN A 200 1.05 1.13 6.61
N PHE A 201 1.88 1.98 7.20
CA PHE A 201 2.90 1.62 8.18
C PHE A 201 2.37 1.95 9.57
N THR A 202 2.39 0.99 10.48
CA THR A 202 1.83 1.16 11.82
C THR A 202 2.87 0.80 12.86
N VAL A 203 3.25 1.77 13.67
CA VAL A 203 4.09 1.59 14.86
C VAL A 203 3.20 1.72 16.08
N VAL A 204 3.26 0.75 16.98
CA VAL A 204 2.49 0.75 18.22
C VAL A 204 3.43 0.88 19.42
N PRO A 205 3.04 1.64 20.46
CA PRO A 205 3.88 1.84 21.62
C PRO A 205 4.06 0.54 22.40
N LEU A 206 5.20 0.44 23.09
CA LEU A 206 5.41 -0.57 24.13
C LEU A 206 4.56 -0.24 25.37
N PRO A 207 4.33 -1.20 26.29
CA PRO A 207 3.72 -0.92 27.59
C PRO A 207 4.43 0.24 28.32
N VAL A 208 3.66 1.20 28.83
CA VAL A 208 4.20 2.34 29.58
C VAL A 208 4.37 1.96 31.05
N ILE A 209 5.61 1.86 31.49
CA ILE A 209 5.93 1.42 32.85
C ILE A 209 6.04 2.63 33.80
N LYS A 210 5.29 2.58 34.90
CA LYS A 210 5.30 3.59 35.97
C LYS A 210 6.44 3.35 36.95
N GLU A 211 6.55 2.10 37.41
CA GLU A 211 7.54 1.66 38.38
C GLU A 211 8.21 0.37 37.89
N ASN A 212 9.52 0.31 37.97
CA ASN A 212 10.28 -0.86 37.55
C ASN A 212 10.42 -1.90 38.65
N LEU A 213 10.29 -1.46 39.92
CA LEU A 213 10.44 -2.26 41.11
C LEU A 213 9.29 -2.03 42.05
N ILE A 214 8.56 -3.09 42.39
CA ILE A 214 7.54 -3.07 43.43
C ILE A 214 7.98 -4.00 44.56
N LYS A 215 7.78 -3.57 45.80
CA LYS A 215 7.99 -4.39 47.00
C LYS A 215 6.65 -4.83 47.57
N ILE A 216 6.53 -6.12 47.83
CA ILE A 216 5.42 -6.70 48.57
C ILE A 216 5.93 -7.18 49.92
N GLU A 217 5.36 -6.64 50.99
CA GLU A 217 5.67 -7.07 52.34
C GLU A 217 4.44 -7.78 52.94
N GLN A 218 4.60 -8.97 53.45
CA GLN A 218 3.54 -9.74 54.04
C GLN A 218 4.05 -10.50 55.28
N CYS A 219 3.16 -10.75 56.27
CA CYS A 219 3.52 -11.58 57.39
C CYS A 219 3.54 -13.05 56.98
N ASP A 220 4.44 -13.81 57.61
CA ASP A 220 4.45 -15.27 57.53
C ASP A 220 3.06 -15.84 57.86
N ASP A 221 2.50 -16.66 56.98
CA ASP A 221 1.12 -17.17 57.12
C ASP A 221 1.03 -18.44 58.01
N GLY A 222 2.15 -18.87 58.55
CA GLY A 222 2.25 -20.07 59.42
C GLY A 222 2.06 -21.39 58.66
N ARG A 223 2.12 -21.38 57.33
CA ARG A 223 2.03 -22.59 56.51
C ARG A 223 3.36 -23.31 56.52
N GLY A 224 3.46 -24.38 57.27
CA GLY A 224 4.68 -25.12 57.51
C GLY A 224 5.24 -24.84 58.90
N SER A 225 5.74 -23.62 59.14
CA SER A 225 6.22 -23.15 60.45
C SER A 225 6.00 -21.63 60.54
N GLU A 226 5.68 -21.10 61.71
CA GLU A 226 5.41 -19.68 61.93
C GLU A 226 6.63 -18.75 61.73
N ASN A 227 7.78 -19.29 61.33
CA ASN A 227 9.02 -18.54 61.15
C ASN A 227 9.92 -19.14 60.07
N ASP A 228 9.35 -19.75 59.03
CA ASP A 228 10.14 -20.27 57.90
C ASP A 228 10.31 -19.28 56.75
N GLY A 229 9.63 -18.12 56.81
CA GLY A 229 9.71 -17.09 55.79
C GLY A 229 8.97 -17.43 54.49
N VAL A 230 8.09 -18.44 54.50
CA VAL A 230 7.28 -18.85 53.37
C VAL A 230 5.85 -18.38 53.57
N THR A 231 5.36 -17.56 52.61
CA THR A 231 3.98 -17.12 52.66
C THR A 231 3.38 -17.01 51.25
N MET A 232 2.06 -16.99 51.14
CA MET A 232 1.36 -16.84 49.89
C MET A 232 1.24 -15.37 49.48
N HIS A 233 1.61 -15.07 48.28
CA HIS A 233 1.49 -13.74 47.67
C HIS A 233 0.51 -13.76 46.50
N ASP A 234 -0.35 -12.74 46.40
CA ASP A 234 -1.12 -12.47 45.22
C ASP A 234 -0.40 -11.37 44.41
N LEU A 235 0.38 -11.81 43.41
CA LEU A 235 1.20 -10.93 42.58
C LEU A 235 0.36 -10.04 41.65
N THR A 236 -0.91 -10.43 41.40
CA THR A 236 -1.78 -9.66 40.48
C THR A 236 -2.26 -8.34 41.08
N GLN A 237 -2.24 -8.21 42.40
CA GLN A 237 -2.68 -6.99 43.12
C GLN A 237 -1.80 -5.78 42.84
N VAL A 238 -0.58 -5.98 42.34
CA VAL A 238 0.37 -4.89 42.07
C VAL A 238 0.46 -4.50 40.58
N GLU A 239 -0.29 -5.11 39.68
CA GLU A 239 -0.27 -4.83 38.25
C GLU A 239 -0.56 -3.35 37.94
N SER A 240 -1.52 -2.73 38.65
CA SER A 240 -1.85 -1.32 38.52
C SER A 240 -0.73 -0.37 38.96
N LEU A 241 0.25 -0.86 39.70
CA LEU A 241 1.45 -0.09 40.07
C LEU A 241 2.50 -0.09 38.95
N PHE A 242 2.52 -1.13 38.13
CA PHE A 242 3.42 -1.19 37.00
C PHE A 242 2.93 -0.40 35.78
N SER A 243 1.63 -0.46 35.47
CA SER A 243 1.03 0.22 34.31
C SER A 243 -0.34 0.80 34.64
N ASP A 244 -0.67 1.95 34.01
CA ASP A 244 -2.00 2.53 34.06
C ASP A 244 -3.01 1.78 33.17
N ASP A 245 -2.54 1.09 32.15
CA ASP A 245 -3.36 0.31 31.22
C ASP A 245 -3.41 -1.20 31.55
N PHE A 246 -3.07 -1.56 32.78
CA PHE A 246 -2.93 -2.95 33.24
C PHE A 246 -4.12 -3.85 32.91
N GLN A 247 -5.34 -3.29 32.78
CA GLN A 247 -6.55 -4.06 32.44
C GLN A 247 -6.58 -4.55 30.97
N ASN A 248 -5.82 -3.90 30.09
CA ASN A 248 -5.73 -4.22 28.66
C ASN A 248 -4.41 -4.88 28.30
N GLU A 249 -3.55 -5.11 29.30
CA GLU A 249 -2.23 -5.72 29.13
C GLU A 249 -2.22 -7.12 29.74
N ILE A 250 -1.32 -7.95 29.26
CA ILE A 250 -1.09 -9.31 29.76
C ILE A 250 0.18 -9.29 30.58
N PHE A 251 0.06 -9.69 31.85
CA PHE A 251 1.19 -9.84 32.77
C PHE A 251 1.60 -11.31 32.85
N GLU A 252 2.87 -11.58 32.65
CA GLU A 252 3.48 -12.89 32.85
C GLU A 252 4.58 -12.77 33.88
N TYR A 253 4.62 -13.72 34.81
CA TYR A 253 5.51 -13.73 35.97
C TYR A 253 6.47 -14.93 35.93
N PHE A 254 7.72 -14.70 36.34
CA PHE A 254 8.79 -15.69 36.26
C PHE A 254 9.65 -15.67 37.53
N THR A 255 10.17 -16.84 37.92
CA THR A 255 11.09 -16.95 39.05
C THR A 255 12.54 -16.70 38.67
N ASP A 256 12.84 -16.55 37.37
CA ASP A 256 14.19 -16.33 36.86
C ASP A 256 14.30 -15.13 35.92
N LEU A 257 15.44 -14.49 35.92
CA LEU A 257 15.78 -13.33 35.09
C LEU A 257 15.66 -13.61 33.55
N ASN A 258 15.88 -14.86 33.16
CA ASN A 258 15.83 -15.24 31.73
C ASN A 258 14.40 -15.50 31.24
N LEU A 259 13.41 -15.37 32.12
CA LEU A 259 11.99 -15.58 31.83
C LEU A 259 11.70 -16.99 31.28
N THR A 260 12.37 -18.00 31.85
CA THR A 260 12.21 -19.42 31.48
C THR A 260 11.31 -20.18 32.40
N GLU A 261 11.27 -19.81 33.68
CA GLU A 261 10.52 -20.48 34.73
C GLU A 261 9.24 -19.69 35.05
N LYS A 262 8.18 -19.91 34.26
CA LYS A 262 6.92 -19.18 34.38
C LYS A 262 6.13 -19.60 35.61
N ILE A 263 5.64 -18.61 36.37
CA ILE A 263 4.69 -18.82 37.48
C ILE A 263 3.30 -19.00 36.87
N LEU A 264 2.69 -20.17 37.07
CA LEU A 264 1.41 -20.53 36.45
C LEU A 264 0.20 -19.98 37.20
N ASP A 265 0.32 -19.76 38.51
CA ASP A 265 -0.73 -19.20 39.37
C ASP A 265 -0.18 -17.99 40.14
N PRO A 266 -0.15 -16.80 39.52
CA PRO A 266 0.38 -15.62 40.21
C PRO A 266 -0.52 -15.09 41.33
N SER A 267 -1.79 -15.49 41.37
CA SER A 267 -2.72 -15.12 42.45
C SER A 267 -2.51 -15.92 43.74
N SER A 268 -1.76 -17.01 43.69
CA SER A 268 -1.50 -17.92 44.82
C SER A 268 -0.04 -18.38 44.82
N PHE A 269 0.88 -17.43 44.60
CA PHE A 269 2.32 -17.70 44.56
C PHE A 269 2.89 -17.85 45.98
N TYR A 270 3.63 -18.92 46.20
CA TYR A 270 4.42 -19.11 47.41
C TYR A 270 5.87 -18.79 47.13
N ASN A 271 6.44 -17.84 47.91
CA ASN A 271 7.86 -17.52 47.77
C ASN A 271 8.70 -18.71 48.25
N ASP A 272 9.86 -18.87 47.67
CA ASP A 272 10.92 -19.74 48.19
C ASP A 272 11.92 -18.84 48.94
N PRO A 273 12.32 -19.13 50.17
CA PRO A 273 13.28 -18.32 50.90
C PRO A 273 14.63 -18.16 50.22
N LEU A 274 14.86 -18.89 49.14
CA LEU A 274 16.03 -18.74 48.26
C LEU A 274 15.84 -17.75 47.10
N TYR A 275 14.59 -17.28 46.85
CA TYR A 275 14.24 -16.40 45.75
C TYR A 275 13.42 -15.20 46.24
N ASP A 276 14.07 -14.06 46.33
CA ASP A 276 13.45 -12.82 46.80
C ASP A 276 12.89 -11.97 45.68
N GLU A 277 12.92 -12.45 44.43
CA GLU A 277 12.59 -11.66 43.23
C GLU A 277 11.71 -12.45 42.26
N VAL A 278 10.64 -11.77 41.76
CA VAL A 278 9.79 -12.23 40.64
C VAL A 278 9.95 -11.27 39.48
N TRP A 279 10.23 -11.81 38.30
CA TRP A 279 10.46 -11.09 37.08
C TRP A 279 9.18 -11.03 36.25
N LEU A 280 8.98 -9.92 35.48
CA LEU A 280 7.76 -9.70 34.72
C LEU A 280 8.06 -9.48 33.23
N LYS A 281 7.08 -9.92 32.43
CA LYS A 281 6.88 -9.54 31.04
C LYS A 281 5.47 -8.97 30.93
N ILE A 282 5.34 -7.78 30.33
CA ILE A 282 4.07 -7.10 30.09
C ILE A 282 3.89 -6.99 28.58
N THR A 283 2.72 -7.43 28.09
CA THR A 283 2.41 -7.48 26.65
C THR A 283 1.12 -6.69 26.40
N THR A 284 1.15 -5.76 25.44
CA THR A 284 -0.07 -5.04 24.99
C THR A 284 -0.98 -5.95 24.16
N ALA A 285 -2.23 -5.52 23.95
CA ALA A 285 -3.19 -6.22 23.08
C ALA A 285 -2.68 -6.41 21.63
N ASN A 286 -1.77 -5.55 21.16
CA ASN A 286 -1.14 -5.63 19.84
C ASN A 286 0.11 -6.53 19.81
N GLY A 287 0.46 -7.16 20.93
CA GLY A 287 1.59 -8.08 21.03
C GLY A 287 2.95 -7.41 21.28
N CYS A 288 2.98 -6.10 21.57
CA CYS A 288 4.22 -5.41 21.92
C CYS A 288 4.59 -5.68 23.37
N GLU A 289 5.82 -6.12 23.59
CA GLU A 289 6.29 -6.63 24.87
C GLU A 289 7.28 -5.67 25.52
N ARG A 290 7.09 -5.43 26.82
CA ARG A 290 8.10 -4.86 27.70
C ARG A 290 8.61 -5.97 28.60
N ILE A 291 9.87 -6.28 28.43
CA ILE A 291 10.57 -7.26 29.26
C ILE A 291 11.68 -6.57 30.04
N SER A 292 12.12 -7.20 31.10
CA SER A 292 13.29 -6.79 31.85
C SER A 292 14.56 -6.95 31.00
N LYS A 293 14.82 -6.01 30.05
CA LYS A 293 16.08 -6.01 29.29
C LYS A 293 17.15 -5.20 30.02
N THR A 294 18.28 -5.85 30.26
CA THR A 294 19.52 -5.17 30.64
C THR A 294 20.25 -4.67 29.41
N GLN A 295 20.06 -3.44 28.97
CA GLN A 295 21.11 -2.81 28.16
C GLN A 295 22.16 -2.10 29.02
N ASN A 296 21.83 -1.68 30.25
CA ASN A 296 22.79 -1.09 31.20
C ASN A 296 22.44 -1.32 32.68
N GLY A 297 21.71 -2.35 33.03
CA GLY A 297 21.62 -2.83 34.42
C GLY A 297 20.64 -2.12 35.36
N THR A 298 19.75 -1.24 34.90
CA THR A 298 18.92 -0.43 35.79
C THR A 298 17.38 -0.57 35.60
N ASP A 299 16.90 -1.08 34.49
CA ASP A 299 15.45 -1.09 34.21
C ASP A 299 14.88 -2.51 34.19
N ARG A 300 14.84 -3.13 35.37
CA ARG A 300 14.29 -4.48 35.53
C ARG A 300 12.91 -4.41 36.13
N LEU A 301 11.91 -4.90 35.39
CA LEU A 301 10.58 -5.10 35.95
C LEU A 301 10.61 -6.28 36.94
N LYS A 302 10.52 -5.99 38.21
CA LYS A 302 10.54 -7.03 39.24
C LYS A 302 9.71 -6.69 40.45
N ILE A 303 9.29 -7.73 41.13
CA ILE A 303 8.70 -7.67 42.48
C ILE A 303 9.75 -8.22 43.46
N GLU A 304 10.07 -7.47 44.50
CA GLU A 304 10.81 -7.97 45.68
C GLU A 304 9.80 -8.43 46.73
N ILE A 305 9.99 -9.61 47.25
CA ILE A 305 9.09 -10.26 48.18
C ILE A 305 9.77 -10.35 49.56
#